data_5f95e1314957f63bb27e5c85d6b61811
#
_entry.id   5f95e1314957f63bb27e5c85d6b61811
#
_cell.length_a   1.000
_cell.length_b   1.000
_cell.length_c   1.000
_cell.angle_alpha   90.00
_cell.angle_beta   90.00
_cell.angle_gamma   90.00
#
_symmetry.space_group_name_H-M   'P 1'
#
loop_
_entity.id
_entity.type
_entity.pdbx_description
1 polymer ?
#
loop_
_entity_poly.entity_id
_entity_poly.type
_entity_poly.pdbx_seq_one_letter_code
_entity_poly.pdbx_strand_id
1 'polypeptide(L)'
;MRTLVAAILLSSVFLHAQTDGIWQGYDPEWSHVSRQLIALAEATPQEKFAWRPGPDVRSTSEVYMHIVIGNFYLLSVTGPKMPAELSSLDMEKTVTGKAQVIDWLQRSLDAVKTAHATAKPADLRRKVKIQGVDADVDGIYLRIIVHANEHMGQLIAYARMNGITPPWSQ
;
A
#
# COMPACT_ATOMS: atom_id res chain seq x y z
N MET A 1 -6.70 -25.92 62.44
CA MET A 1 -6.65 -26.13 60.99
C MET A 1 -7.17 -24.84 60.30
N ARG A 2 -6.24 -24.06 59.72
CA ARG A 2 -6.60 -22.81 58.98
C ARG A 2 -6.49 -23.13 57.50
N THR A 3 -7.62 -23.17 56.80
CA THR A 3 -7.70 -23.35 55.34
C THR A 3 -7.42 -22.02 54.65
N LEU A 4 -6.28 -21.96 53.93
CA LEU A 4 -5.97 -20.85 53.01
C LEU A 4 -6.76 -21.05 51.72
N VAL A 5 -7.67 -20.15 51.41
CA VAL A 5 -8.31 -20.06 50.08
C VAL A 5 -7.45 -19.15 49.20
N ALA A 6 -6.77 -19.74 48.23
CA ALA A 6 -6.03 -18.98 47.23
C ALA A 6 -7.00 -18.48 46.16
N ALA A 7 -7.21 -17.17 46.12
CA ALA A 7 -7.97 -16.50 45.04
C ALA A 7 -7.09 -16.35 43.81
N ILE A 8 -7.38 -17.11 42.75
CA ILE A 8 -6.76 -16.97 41.44
C ILE A 8 -7.43 -15.80 40.75
N LEU A 9 -6.74 -14.67 40.66
CA LEU A 9 -7.13 -13.54 39.82
C LEU A 9 -6.83 -13.90 38.35
N LEU A 10 -7.86 -14.29 37.60
CA LEU A 10 -7.80 -14.34 36.14
C LEU A 10 -7.78 -12.91 35.61
N SER A 11 -6.59 -12.42 35.28
CA SER A 11 -6.42 -11.20 34.49
C SER A 11 -6.87 -11.48 33.07
N SER A 12 -8.10 -11.09 32.73
CA SER A 12 -8.60 -11.07 31.35
C SER A 12 -7.79 -10.03 30.57
N VAL A 13 -6.79 -10.48 29.83
CA VAL A 13 -6.15 -9.64 28.81
C VAL A 13 -7.19 -9.45 27.70
N PHE A 14 -7.93 -8.36 27.76
CA PHE A 14 -8.69 -7.89 26.60
C PHE A 14 -7.69 -7.54 25.52
N LEU A 15 -7.47 -8.46 24.58
CA LEU A 15 -6.87 -8.13 23.30
C LEU A 15 -7.84 -7.15 22.63
N HIS A 16 -7.61 -5.86 22.84
CA HIS A 16 -8.22 -4.85 21.99
C HIS A 16 -7.66 -5.12 20.59
N ALA A 17 -8.47 -5.75 19.73
CA ALA A 17 -8.27 -5.63 18.29
C ALA A 17 -8.26 -4.12 18.04
N GLN A 18 -7.08 -3.58 17.78
CA GLN A 18 -6.94 -2.20 17.37
C GLN A 18 -7.76 -2.08 16.09
N THR A 19 -8.96 -1.53 16.20
CA THR A 19 -9.66 -1.02 15.03
C THR A 19 -8.72 0.01 14.44
N ASP A 20 -8.26 -0.23 13.24
CA ASP A 20 -7.15 0.49 12.61
C ASP A 20 -7.38 2.00 12.40
N GLY A 21 -8.35 2.59 13.05
CA GLY A 21 -8.61 4.03 12.98
C GLY A 21 -8.80 4.60 11.57
N ILE A 22 -9.12 3.75 10.58
CA ILE A 22 -9.25 4.12 9.17
C ILE A 22 -10.20 5.31 8.94
N TRP A 23 -11.14 5.53 9.85
CA TRP A 23 -12.10 6.63 9.83
C TRP A 23 -11.51 7.97 10.31
N GLN A 24 -10.23 8.02 10.67
CA GLN A 24 -9.58 9.19 11.27
C GLN A 24 -8.75 10.00 10.29
N GLY A 25 -8.93 9.78 8.99
CA GLY A 25 -8.29 10.56 7.92
C GLY A 25 -7.26 9.78 7.11
N TYR A 26 -6.40 10.51 6.40
CA TYR A 26 -5.50 9.95 5.39
C TYR A 26 -4.48 8.94 5.98
N ASP A 27 -3.75 9.30 7.03
CA ASP A 27 -2.63 8.48 7.51
C ASP A 27 -3.05 7.10 8.03
N PRO A 28 -4.12 6.96 8.82
CA PRO A 28 -4.63 5.66 9.21
C PRO A 28 -5.11 4.83 8.02
N GLU A 29 -5.81 5.43 7.07
CA GLU A 29 -6.28 4.76 5.86
C GLU A 29 -5.10 4.32 4.98
N TRP A 30 -4.11 5.20 4.77
CA TRP A 30 -2.89 4.83 4.03
C TRP A 30 -2.14 3.68 4.69
N SER A 31 -2.05 3.70 6.02
CA SER A 31 -1.43 2.60 6.77
C SER A 31 -2.19 1.28 6.61
N HIS A 32 -3.53 1.34 6.55
CA HIS A 32 -4.37 0.17 6.31
C HIS A 32 -4.13 -0.41 4.90
N VAL A 33 -4.21 0.41 3.87
CA VAL A 33 -3.95 0.03 2.47
C VAL A 33 -2.53 -0.54 2.30
N SER A 34 -1.53 0.10 2.90
CA SER A 34 -0.13 -0.34 2.83
C SER A 34 0.05 -1.74 3.41
N ARG A 35 -0.52 -2.02 4.60
CA ARG A 35 -0.45 -3.36 5.20
C ARG A 35 -1.12 -4.42 4.33
N GLN A 36 -2.26 -4.11 3.74
CA GLN A 36 -2.97 -5.05 2.87
C GLN A 36 -2.17 -5.35 1.59
N LEU A 37 -1.59 -4.34 0.95
CA LEU A 37 -0.77 -4.51 -0.25
C LEU A 37 0.46 -5.39 0.02
N ILE A 38 1.18 -5.14 1.12
CA ILE A 38 2.33 -5.96 1.51
C ILE A 38 1.90 -7.38 1.85
N ALA A 39 0.87 -7.55 2.68
CA ALA A 39 0.39 -8.87 3.09
C ALA A 39 -0.05 -9.71 1.87
N LEU A 40 -0.70 -9.10 0.88
CA LEU A 40 -1.11 -9.79 -0.34
C LEU A 40 0.10 -10.18 -1.20
N ALA A 41 1.11 -9.30 -1.32
CA ALA A 41 2.34 -9.60 -2.03
C ALA A 41 3.11 -10.75 -1.36
N GLU A 42 3.19 -10.74 -0.03
CA GLU A 42 3.82 -11.82 0.75
C GLU A 42 3.08 -13.15 0.63
N ALA A 43 1.75 -13.14 0.62
CA ALA A 43 0.94 -14.33 0.44
C ALA A 43 0.98 -14.90 -0.99
N THR A 44 1.35 -14.10 -1.98
CA THR A 44 1.42 -14.52 -3.37
C THR A 44 2.73 -15.27 -3.64
N PRO A 45 2.71 -16.55 -4.10
CA PRO A 45 3.90 -17.31 -4.44
C PRO A 45 4.69 -16.67 -5.59
N GLN A 46 6.03 -16.84 -5.60
CA GLN A 46 6.92 -16.24 -6.62
C GLN A 46 6.49 -16.57 -8.05
N GLU A 47 6.09 -17.81 -8.32
CA GLU A 47 5.68 -18.26 -9.66
C GLU A 47 4.39 -17.58 -10.15
N LYS A 48 3.62 -16.96 -9.24
CA LYS A 48 2.40 -16.21 -9.58
C LYS A 48 2.67 -14.73 -9.89
N PHE A 49 3.89 -14.24 -9.69
CA PHE A 49 4.24 -12.86 -10.05
C PHE A 49 4.23 -12.62 -11.57
N ALA A 50 4.55 -13.65 -12.38
CA ALA A 50 4.47 -13.57 -13.84
C ALA A 50 3.05 -13.84 -14.39
N TRP A 51 2.11 -14.30 -13.57
CA TRP A 51 0.75 -14.61 -14.00
C TRP A 51 -0.02 -13.36 -14.42
N ARG A 52 -0.79 -13.49 -15.49
CA ARG A 52 -1.73 -12.48 -16.01
C ARG A 52 -3.02 -13.15 -16.50
N PRO A 53 -4.17 -12.47 -16.42
CA PRO A 53 -5.46 -13.07 -16.82
C PRO A 53 -5.63 -13.22 -18.34
N GLY A 54 -4.81 -12.54 -19.13
CA GLY A 54 -4.89 -12.59 -20.59
C GLY A 54 -3.73 -11.83 -21.26
N PRO A 55 -3.58 -11.93 -22.58
CA PRO A 55 -2.63 -11.12 -23.34
C PRO A 55 -2.96 -9.63 -23.15
N ASP A 56 -1.96 -8.78 -23.23
CA ASP A 56 -2.06 -7.32 -23.12
C ASP A 56 -2.60 -6.78 -21.77
N VAL A 57 -2.76 -7.67 -20.77
CA VAL A 57 -3.10 -7.30 -19.39
C VAL A 57 -1.83 -7.39 -18.52
N ARG A 58 -1.66 -6.44 -17.60
CA ARG A 58 -0.53 -6.48 -16.65
C ARG A 58 -0.47 -7.80 -15.90
N SER A 59 0.75 -8.33 -15.72
CA SER A 59 1.00 -9.42 -14.80
C SER A 59 0.89 -8.94 -13.34
N THR A 60 0.88 -9.88 -12.40
CA THR A 60 0.86 -9.57 -10.97
C THR A 60 2.02 -8.64 -10.57
N SER A 61 3.26 -8.94 -11.01
CA SER A 61 4.41 -8.07 -10.74
C SER A 61 4.27 -6.70 -11.39
N GLU A 62 3.79 -6.63 -12.63
CA GLU A 62 3.56 -5.37 -13.33
C GLU A 62 2.51 -4.51 -12.63
N VAL A 63 1.46 -5.09 -12.04
CA VAL A 63 0.47 -4.33 -11.26
C VAL A 63 1.09 -3.76 -9.99
N TYR A 64 1.88 -4.54 -9.23
CA TYR A 64 2.60 -4.01 -8.06
C TYR A 64 3.56 -2.89 -8.44
N MET A 65 4.37 -3.10 -9.49
CA MET A 65 5.31 -2.07 -9.95
C MET A 65 4.60 -0.84 -10.50
N HIS A 66 3.43 -0.99 -11.08
CA HIS A 66 2.59 0.14 -11.50
C HIS A 66 2.14 0.99 -10.30
N ILE A 67 1.76 0.35 -9.19
CA ILE A 67 1.48 1.06 -7.93
C ILE A 67 2.72 1.82 -7.45
N VAL A 68 3.89 1.17 -7.46
CA VAL A 68 5.18 1.75 -7.05
C VAL A 68 5.49 3.02 -7.86
N ILE A 69 5.46 2.89 -9.19
CA ILE A 69 5.75 4.00 -10.10
C ILE A 69 4.71 5.12 -9.94
N GLY A 70 3.43 4.75 -9.82
CA GLY A 70 2.34 5.70 -9.59
C GLY A 70 2.51 6.48 -8.29
N ASN A 71 2.87 5.81 -7.20
CA ASN A 71 3.13 6.45 -5.91
C ASN A 71 4.26 7.49 -6.01
N PHE A 72 5.41 7.13 -6.57
CA PHE A 72 6.55 8.05 -6.71
C PHE A 72 6.27 9.16 -7.71
N TYR A 73 5.59 8.87 -8.82
CA TYR A 73 5.22 9.87 -9.80
C TYR A 73 4.28 10.92 -9.20
N LEU A 74 3.19 10.50 -8.58
CA LEU A 74 2.23 11.40 -7.94
C LEU A 74 2.89 12.18 -6.79
N LEU A 75 3.70 11.50 -5.98
CA LEU A 75 4.44 12.15 -4.91
C LEU A 75 5.41 13.21 -5.43
N SER A 76 6.04 13.01 -6.58
CA SER A 76 6.97 13.97 -7.17
C SER A 76 6.31 15.31 -7.52
N VAL A 77 5.01 15.30 -7.80
CA VAL A 77 4.21 16.53 -8.01
C VAL A 77 4.09 17.37 -6.73
N THR A 78 4.19 16.73 -5.57
CA THR A 78 4.12 17.42 -4.27
C THR A 78 5.47 18.00 -3.82
N GLY A 79 6.59 17.63 -4.45
CA GLY A 79 7.92 18.18 -4.17
C GLY A 79 9.07 17.17 -4.09
N PRO A 80 8.91 15.97 -3.48
CA PRO A 80 9.95 14.96 -3.46
C PRO A 80 10.40 14.55 -4.87
N LYS A 81 11.68 14.17 -5.02
CA LYS A 81 12.16 13.67 -6.31
C LYS A 81 11.83 12.20 -6.47
N MET A 82 11.42 11.81 -7.67
CA MET A 82 11.29 10.41 -8.05
C MET A 82 12.68 9.74 -8.04
N PRO A 83 12.82 8.52 -7.51
CA PRO A 83 14.08 7.76 -7.62
C PRO A 83 14.55 7.64 -9.07
N ALA A 84 15.85 7.86 -9.31
CA ALA A 84 16.41 7.87 -10.67
C ALA A 84 16.23 6.52 -11.37
N GLU A 85 16.27 5.43 -10.62
CA GLU A 85 16.06 4.06 -11.10
C GLU A 85 14.68 3.85 -11.72
N LEU A 86 13.67 4.59 -11.25
CA LEU A 86 12.29 4.52 -11.77
C LEU A 86 12.03 5.46 -12.94
N SER A 87 13.03 6.19 -13.41
CA SER A 87 12.91 7.09 -14.57
C SER A 87 12.73 6.34 -15.90
N SER A 88 13.06 5.06 -15.94
CA SER A 88 12.82 4.16 -17.07
C SER A 88 11.43 3.54 -16.92
N LEU A 89 10.57 3.74 -17.93
CA LEU A 89 9.24 3.12 -18.01
C LEU A 89 9.30 1.59 -18.04
N ASP A 90 10.47 1.01 -18.31
CA ASP A 90 10.66 -0.43 -18.37
C ASP A 90 10.67 -1.11 -16.99
N MET A 91 10.83 -0.37 -15.90
CA MET A 91 10.84 -0.92 -14.54
C MET A 91 9.55 -1.68 -14.20
N GLU A 92 8.41 -1.28 -14.74
CA GLU A 92 7.14 -2.01 -14.59
C GLU A 92 7.25 -3.45 -15.14
N LYS A 93 8.00 -3.64 -16.25
CA LYS A 93 8.13 -4.92 -16.96
C LYS A 93 9.36 -5.72 -16.54
N THR A 94 10.41 -5.06 -16.07
CA THR A 94 11.71 -5.71 -15.81
C THR A 94 11.86 -6.17 -14.35
N VAL A 95 11.16 -5.56 -13.41
CA VAL A 95 11.16 -5.98 -12.00
C VAL A 95 10.07 -7.04 -11.79
N THR A 96 10.45 -8.31 -11.85
CA THR A 96 9.51 -9.45 -11.81
C THR A 96 9.71 -10.36 -10.58
N GLY A 97 10.85 -10.23 -9.89
CA GLY A 97 11.17 -11.03 -8.72
C GLY A 97 10.38 -10.57 -7.49
N LYS A 98 9.71 -11.50 -6.79
CA LYS A 98 8.89 -11.20 -5.60
C LYS A 98 9.62 -10.32 -4.58
N ALA A 99 10.84 -10.67 -4.22
CA ALA A 99 11.61 -9.92 -3.23
C ALA A 99 11.88 -8.48 -3.65
N GLN A 100 12.25 -8.27 -4.92
CA GLN A 100 12.48 -6.93 -5.47
C GLN A 100 11.19 -6.11 -5.56
N VAL A 101 10.09 -6.74 -5.98
CA VAL A 101 8.78 -6.08 -6.04
C VAL A 101 8.33 -5.63 -4.64
N ILE A 102 8.46 -6.49 -3.63
CA ILE A 102 8.10 -6.15 -2.25
C ILE A 102 9.00 -5.03 -1.71
N ASP A 103 10.30 -5.05 -1.98
CA ASP A 103 11.21 -3.97 -1.58
C ASP A 103 10.79 -2.62 -2.19
N TRP A 104 10.57 -2.57 -3.48
CA TRP A 104 10.10 -1.35 -4.16
C TRP A 104 8.73 -0.89 -3.65
N LEU A 105 7.82 -1.84 -3.45
CA LEU A 105 6.49 -1.54 -2.90
C LEU A 105 6.62 -0.88 -1.52
N GLN A 106 7.36 -1.51 -0.60
CA GLN A 106 7.59 -0.96 0.75
C GLN A 106 8.20 0.44 0.70
N ARG A 107 9.27 0.63 -0.10
CA ARG A 107 9.91 1.94 -0.27
C ARG A 107 8.93 3.01 -0.76
N SER A 108 8.06 2.69 -1.71
CA SER A 108 7.07 3.64 -2.23
C SER A 108 5.99 4.00 -1.22
N LEU A 109 5.51 3.00 -0.47
CA LEU A 109 4.50 3.18 0.58
C LEU A 109 5.04 4.03 1.73
N ASP A 110 6.27 3.78 2.17
CA ASP A 110 6.94 4.55 3.23
C ASP A 110 7.25 5.99 2.79
N ALA A 111 7.61 6.20 1.52
CA ALA A 111 7.84 7.54 0.99
C ALA A 111 6.56 8.39 1.05
N VAL A 112 5.42 7.85 0.64
CA VAL A 112 4.12 8.53 0.71
C VAL A 112 3.74 8.80 2.17
N LYS A 113 3.84 7.79 3.04
CA LYS A 113 3.56 7.94 4.48
C LYS A 113 4.37 9.07 5.10
N THR A 114 5.68 9.05 4.88
CA THR A 114 6.58 10.06 5.46
C THR A 114 6.27 11.46 4.95
N ALA A 115 6.04 11.60 3.66
CA ALA A 115 5.76 12.89 3.05
C ALA A 115 4.43 13.49 3.55
N HIS A 116 3.37 12.68 3.66
CA HIS A 116 2.09 13.17 4.18
C HIS A 116 2.16 13.52 5.66
N ALA A 117 2.73 12.64 6.49
CA ALA A 117 2.84 12.86 7.94
C ALA A 117 3.67 14.10 8.32
N THR A 118 4.56 14.56 7.43
CA THR A 118 5.37 15.77 7.65
C THR A 118 4.79 17.01 6.97
N ALA A 119 3.76 16.88 6.14
CA ALA A 119 3.12 17.99 5.44
C ALA A 119 2.35 18.90 6.41
N LYS A 120 2.55 20.21 6.28
CA LYS A 120 1.77 21.19 7.03
C LYS A 120 0.43 21.46 6.36
N PRO A 121 -0.60 21.93 7.06
CA PRO A 121 -1.89 22.26 6.47
C PRO A 121 -1.81 23.26 5.31
N ALA A 122 -0.83 24.17 5.32
CA ALA A 122 -0.59 25.12 4.23
C ALA A 122 -0.04 24.42 2.98
N ASP A 123 0.83 23.40 3.17
CA ASP A 123 1.40 22.64 2.06
C ASP A 123 0.33 21.83 1.34
N LEU A 124 -0.63 21.24 2.07
CA LEU A 124 -1.73 20.49 1.49
C LEU A 124 -2.63 21.36 0.58
N ARG A 125 -2.78 22.64 0.89
CA ARG A 125 -3.55 23.59 0.07
C ARG A 125 -2.77 24.20 -1.08
N ARG A 126 -1.47 23.94 -1.20
CA ARG A 126 -0.61 24.48 -2.26
C ARG A 126 -1.08 23.97 -3.63
N LYS A 127 -1.21 24.90 -4.58
CA LYS A 127 -1.58 24.57 -5.95
C LYS A 127 -0.40 23.97 -6.71
N VAL A 128 -0.68 22.96 -7.49
CA VAL A 128 0.26 22.22 -8.33
C VAL A 128 -0.36 21.96 -9.70
N LYS A 129 0.45 21.53 -10.66
CA LYS A 129 -0.04 21.05 -11.96
C LYS A 129 0.37 19.61 -12.17
N ILE A 130 -0.56 18.80 -12.66
CA ILE A 130 -0.32 17.43 -13.09
C ILE A 130 -0.90 17.22 -14.47
N GLN A 131 -0.06 16.83 -15.44
CA GLN A 131 -0.47 16.63 -16.85
C GLN A 131 -1.23 17.82 -17.44
N GLY A 132 -0.83 19.05 -17.06
CA GLY A 132 -1.47 20.28 -17.52
C GLY A 132 -2.75 20.69 -16.77
N VAL A 133 -3.24 19.85 -15.85
CA VAL A 133 -4.45 20.12 -15.04
C VAL A 133 -4.06 20.74 -13.70
N ASP A 134 -4.81 21.75 -13.25
CA ASP A 134 -4.65 22.37 -11.95
C ASP A 134 -5.18 21.42 -10.85
N ALA A 135 -4.40 21.26 -9.79
CA ALA A 135 -4.73 20.47 -8.62
C ALA A 135 -4.22 21.16 -7.34
N ASP A 136 -4.50 20.60 -6.19
CA ASP A 136 -3.80 20.89 -4.94
C ASP A 136 -3.10 19.64 -4.42
N VAL A 137 -2.19 19.84 -3.48
CA VAL A 137 -1.39 18.75 -2.93
C VAL A 137 -2.27 17.72 -2.20
N ASP A 138 -3.33 18.16 -1.52
CA ASP A 138 -4.29 17.26 -0.85
C ASP A 138 -5.00 16.36 -1.88
N GLY A 139 -5.41 16.93 -3.01
CA GLY A 139 -5.98 16.17 -4.14
C GLY A 139 -5.00 15.15 -4.72
N ILE A 140 -3.68 15.44 -4.74
CA ILE A 140 -2.67 14.46 -5.14
C ILE A 140 -2.59 13.29 -4.15
N TYR A 141 -2.60 13.55 -2.84
CA TYR A 141 -2.63 12.48 -1.84
C TYR A 141 -3.91 11.64 -1.93
N LEU A 142 -5.06 12.29 -2.12
CA LEU A 142 -6.30 11.55 -2.38
C LEU A 142 -6.17 10.65 -3.62
N ARG A 143 -5.56 11.13 -4.71
CA ARG A 143 -5.34 10.31 -5.91
C ARG A 143 -4.39 9.14 -5.65
N ILE A 144 -3.34 9.33 -4.84
CA ILE A 144 -2.42 8.26 -4.48
C ILE A 144 -3.17 7.10 -3.82
N ILE A 145 -3.98 7.37 -2.80
CA ILE A 145 -4.69 6.30 -2.09
C ILE A 145 -5.77 5.64 -2.95
N VAL A 146 -6.48 6.40 -3.77
CA VAL A 146 -7.48 5.86 -4.71
C VAL A 146 -6.80 4.95 -5.74
N HIS A 147 -5.69 5.38 -6.35
CA HIS A 147 -4.93 4.59 -7.33
C HIS A 147 -4.40 3.30 -6.73
N ALA A 148 -3.86 3.35 -5.50
CA ALA A 148 -3.40 2.15 -4.80
C ALA A 148 -4.55 1.15 -4.55
N ASN A 149 -5.74 1.65 -4.15
CA ASN A 149 -6.92 0.81 -3.94
C ASN A 149 -7.52 0.25 -5.24
N GLU A 150 -7.53 1.01 -6.33
CA GLU A 150 -7.96 0.52 -7.66
C GLU A 150 -7.16 -0.72 -8.05
N HIS A 151 -5.83 -0.65 -7.91
CA HIS A 151 -4.94 -1.77 -8.24
C HIS A 151 -4.89 -2.86 -7.18
N MET A 152 -5.10 -2.55 -5.91
CA MET A 152 -5.30 -3.57 -4.87
C MET A 152 -6.52 -4.43 -5.18
N GLY A 153 -7.63 -3.84 -5.60
CA GLY A 153 -8.81 -4.59 -6.06
C GLY A 153 -8.49 -5.54 -7.22
N GLN A 154 -7.68 -5.08 -8.19
CA GLN A 154 -7.19 -5.91 -9.29
C GLN A 154 -6.31 -7.07 -8.77
N LEU A 155 -5.38 -6.82 -7.85
CA LEU A 155 -4.52 -7.84 -7.25
C LEU A 155 -5.30 -8.86 -6.42
N ILE A 156 -6.35 -8.43 -5.70
CA ILE A 156 -7.26 -9.33 -4.98
C ILE A 156 -7.95 -10.28 -5.96
N ALA A 157 -8.44 -9.76 -7.10
CA ALA A 157 -9.03 -10.59 -8.13
C ALA A 157 -8.03 -11.60 -8.70
N TYR A 158 -6.79 -11.17 -9.00
CA TYR A 158 -5.72 -12.05 -9.47
C TYR A 158 -5.36 -13.13 -8.45
N ALA A 159 -5.24 -12.79 -7.17
CA ALA A 159 -4.98 -13.73 -6.10
C ALA A 159 -6.07 -14.83 -6.06
N ARG A 160 -7.34 -14.43 -6.03
CA ARG A 160 -8.49 -15.36 -5.99
C ARG A 160 -8.55 -16.25 -7.22
N MET A 161 -8.27 -15.75 -8.41
CA MET A 161 -8.18 -16.54 -9.65
C MET A 161 -7.05 -17.58 -9.61
N ASN A 162 -6.05 -17.37 -8.76
CA ASN A 162 -4.94 -18.30 -8.52
C ASN A 162 -5.11 -19.15 -7.24
N GLY A 163 -6.30 -19.16 -6.62
CA GLY A 163 -6.59 -19.93 -5.42
C GLY A 163 -5.96 -19.35 -4.14
N ILE A 164 -5.54 -18.09 -4.17
CA ILE A 164 -4.93 -17.40 -3.03
C ILE A 164 -6.00 -16.57 -2.32
N THR A 165 -6.27 -16.90 -1.05
CA THR A 165 -7.17 -16.10 -0.22
C THR A 165 -6.40 -14.92 0.36
N PRO A 166 -6.88 -13.67 0.21
CA PRO A 166 -6.25 -12.52 0.85
C PRO A 166 -6.15 -12.73 2.38
N PRO A 167 -5.01 -12.41 3.02
CA PRO A 167 -4.77 -12.71 4.45
C PRO A 167 -5.83 -12.16 5.41
N TRP A 168 -6.46 -11.03 5.08
CA TRP A 168 -7.51 -10.41 5.90
C TRP A 168 -8.92 -10.97 5.65
N SER A 169 -9.07 -11.95 4.76
CA SER A 169 -10.34 -12.61 4.43
C SER A 169 -10.44 -14.04 5.00
N GLN A 170 -9.53 -14.39 5.93
CA GLN A 170 -9.49 -15.69 6.60
C GLN A 170 -10.30 -15.68 7.88
#